data_ae8ebc1fdbbd1f2d185f30563dc54182
#
_entry.id   ae8ebc1fdbbd1f2d185f30563dc54182
#
_cell.length_a   1.000
_cell.length_b   1.000
_cell.length_c   1.000
_cell.angle_alpha   90.00
_cell.angle_beta   90.00
_cell.angle_gamma   90.00
#
_symmetry.space_group_name_H-M   'P 1'
#
loop_
_entity.id
_entity.type
_entity.pdbx_description
1 polymer ?
#
loop_
_entity_poly.entity_id
_entity_poly.type
_entity_poly.pdbx_seq_one_letter_code
_entity_poly.pdbx_strand_id
1 'polypeptide(L)'
;MMPLQNRVDPFGGLFADPARGLLMGNRGGRLHDEHRKLGARRWTSKQWICCRLDFNNRHRDVWGNSYTELFFLDEVTALAAGHRPCFECRRKQAERFAALFSRGKPRARAAAMDAVLHAERLDGKAKRMHRRKIDSLPDGAMIAFDGDAFAVRGNRLLRWTPSIYDHARPRPRGKQVDVFTPPLILAVLSRGYQPLWHPSSE
;
A
#
# COMPACT_ATOMS: atom_id res chain seq x y z
N MET A 1 -18.92 -0.07 -19.67
CA MET A 1 -18.43 -1.26 -18.90
C MET A 1 -18.19 -0.82 -17.48
N MET A 2 -18.74 -1.50 -16.48
CA MET A 2 -18.47 -1.16 -15.07
C MET A 2 -17.01 -1.49 -14.72
N PRO A 3 -16.32 -0.67 -13.89
CA PRO A 3 -14.95 -0.94 -13.49
C PRO A 3 -14.86 -2.23 -12.68
N LEU A 4 -13.74 -2.94 -12.82
CA LEU A 4 -13.43 -4.12 -12.01
C LEU A 4 -13.20 -3.74 -10.55
N GLN A 5 -13.50 -4.67 -9.64
CA GLN A 5 -13.28 -4.52 -8.19
C GLN A 5 -11.79 -4.73 -7.84
N ASN A 6 -10.93 -3.90 -8.40
CA ASN A 6 -9.48 -4.04 -8.33
C ASN A 6 -8.74 -2.78 -7.84
N ARG A 7 -9.43 -1.80 -7.30
CA ARG A 7 -8.82 -0.68 -6.57
C ARG A 7 -8.58 -1.09 -5.13
N VAL A 8 -7.49 -0.62 -4.57
CA VAL A 8 -7.10 -0.89 -3.18
C VAL A 8 -7.14 0.40 -2.39
N ASP A 9 -7.92 0.42 -1.32
CA ASP A 9 -7.93 1.51 -0.36
C ASP A 9 -6.83 1.36 0.72
N PRO A 10 -6.58 2.37 1.55
CA PRO A 10 -5.60 2.29 2.65
C PRO A 10 -5.91 1.22 3.68
N PHE A 11 -7.20 0.82 3.82
CA PHE A 11 -7.62 -0.28 4.68
C PHE A 11 -7.27 -1.65 4.10
N GLY A 12 -6.83 -1.71 2.84
CA GLY A 12 -6.57 -2.94 2.12
C GLY A 12 -7.82 -3.59 1.53
N GLY A 13 -8.94 -2.89 1.53
CA GLY A 13 -10.18 -3.28 0.86
C GLY A 13 -10.02 -3.29 -0.67
N LEU A 14 -10.83 -4.10 -1.34
CA LEU A 14 -10.90 -4.16 -2.80
C LEU A 14 -12.26 -3.66 -3.25
N PHE A 15 -12.28 -2.66 -4.12
CA PHE A 15 -13.52 -2.03 -4.58
C PHE A 15 -13.44 -1.66 -6.07
N ALA A 16 -14.60 -1.35 -6.65
CA ALA A 16 -14.72 -0.93 -8.03
C ALA A 16 -14.74 0.61 -8.12
N ASP A 17 -13.83 1.18 -8.91
CA ASP A 17 -13.76 2.62 -9.14
C ASP A 17 -13.10 2.89 -10.50
N PRO A 18 -13.54 3.89 -11.29
CA PRO A 18 -12.93 4.24 -12.57
C PRO A 18 -11.56 4.91 -12.44
N ALA A 19 -11.20 5.40 -11.25
CA ALA A 19 -9.91 6.08 -11.03
C ALA A 19 -8.73 5.21 -11.45
N ARG A 20 -7.69 5.86 -11.97
CA ARG A 20 -6.43 5.22 -12.35
C ARG A 20 -5.34 5.70 -11.41
N GLY A 21 -4.71 4.75 -10.71
CA GLY A 21 -3.56 5.06 -9.87
C GLY A 21 -2.24 4.94 -10.62
N LEU A 22 -1.15 5.23 -9.92
CA LEU A 22 0.21 5.22 -10.46
C LEU A 22 0.89 3.85 -10.43
N LEU A 23 0.37 2.92 -9.63
CA LEU A 23 0.96 1.61 -9.42
C LEU A 23 -0.07 0.49 -9.52
N MET A 24 0.40 -0.68 -9.90
CA MET A 24 -0.32 -1.92 -9.79
C MET A 24 0.32 -2.84 -8.75
N GLY A 25 -0.28 -4.01 -8.51
CA GLY A 25 0.30 -5.03 -7.66
C GLY A 25 -0.54 -6.29 -7.60
N ASN A 26 -0.19 -7.19 -6.69
CA ASN A 26 -0.95 -8.40 -6.43
C ASN A 26 -0.73 -8.91 -5.01
N ARG A 27 -1.48 -9.93 -4.61
CA ARG A 27 -1.43 -10.60 -3.31
C ARG A 27 -1.11 -12.08 -3.44
N GLY A 28 -0.13 -12.37 -4.33
CA GLY A 28 0.50 -13.67 -4.50
C GLY A 28 -0.13 -14.60 -5.53
N GLY A 29 -1.28 -14.24 -6.14
CA GLY A 29 -1.90 -15.10 -7.14
C GLY A 29 -3.31 -14.65 -7.55
N ARG A 30 -4.06 -15.59 -8.09
CA ARG A 30 -5.41 -15.35 -8.64
C ARG A 30 -6.46 -15.35 -7.53
N LEU A 31 -7.25 -14.25 -7.45
CA LEU A 31 -8.35 -14.04 -6.50
C LEU A 31 -9.70 -13.96 -7.19
N HIS A 32 -9.73 -13.82 -8.52
CA HIS A 32 -10.91 -13.73 -9.37
C HIS A 32 -11.19 -15.06 -10.08
N ASP A 33 -12.44 -15.26 -10.50
CA ASP A 33 -12.87 -16.36 -11.33
C ASP A 33 -12.77 -16.03 -12.85
N GLU A 34 -13.23 -16.92 -13.70
CA GLU A 34 -13.29 -16.76 -15.16
C GLU A 34 -14.24 -15.66 -15.62
N HIS A 35 -15.22 -15.31 -14.78
CA HIS A 35 -16.18 -14.21 -15.03
C HIS A 35 -15.68 -12.85 -14.50
N ARG A 36 -14.40 -12.77 -14.10
CA ARG A 36 -13.78 -11.57 -13.51
C ARG A 36 -14.50 -11.09 -12.23
N LYS A 37 -14.97 -12.02 -11.39
CA LYS A 37 -15.52 -11.74 -10.07
C LYS A 37 -14.57 -12.18 -8.97
N LEU A 38 -14.44 -11.36 -7.91
CA LEU A 38 -13.63 -11.73 -6.75
C LEU A 38 -14.29 -12.85 -5.96
N GLY A 39 -13.50 -13.90 -5.66
CA GLY A 39 -13.89 -14.93 -4.71
C GLY A 39 -13.86 -14.43 -3.25
N ALA A 40 -14.06 -15.35 -2.30
CA ALA A 40 -14.02 -15.03 -0.85
C ALA A 40 -12.60 -14.73 -0.33
N ARG A 41 -11.56 -15.24 -1.01
CA ARG A 41 -10.16 -15.00 -0.63
C ARG A 41 -9.75 -13.57 -0.99
N ARG A 42 -8.93 -12.94 -0.12
CA ARG A 42 -8.37 -11.60 -0.33
C ARG A 42 -6.85 -11.62 -0.57
N TRP A 43 -6.24 -12.80 -0.50
CA TRP A 43 -4.84 -13.10 -0.83
C TRP A 43 -4.66 -14.60 -1.07
N THR A 44 -3.58 -14.97 -1.76
CA THR A 44 -3.18 -16.38 -1.97
C THR A 44 -1.86 -16.70 -1.29
N SER A 45 -1.01 -15.70 -1.05
CA SER A 45 0.25 -15.86 -0.33
C SER A 45 0.55 -14.62 0.55
N LYS A 46 1.61 -14.73 1.35
CA LYS A 46 2.12 -13.59 2.13
C LYS A 46 2.82 -12.54 1.27
N GLN A 47 3.10 -12.81 0.01
CA GLN A 47 3.79 -11.92 -0.91
C GLN A 47 2.82 -10.88 -1.50
N TRP A 48 2.76 -9.71 -0.88
CA TRP A 48 1.99 -8.57 -1.38
C TRP A 48 2.95 -7.52 -1.92
N ILE A 49 2.90 -7.29 -3.24
CA ILE A 49 3.85 -6.43 -3.93
C ILE A 49 3.16 -5.30 -4.68
N CYS A 50 3.84 -4.14 -4.76
CA CYS A 50 3.46 -3.06 -5.66
C CYS A 50 4.50 -2.93 -6.78
N CYS A 51 3.97 -2.84 -8.01
CA CYS A 51 4.68 -2.92 -9.27
C CYS A 51 4.46 -1.65 -10.09
N ARG A 52 5.29 -1.45 -11.11
CA ARG A 52 5.05 -0.44 -12.15
C ARG A 52 3.87 -0.87 -13.02
N LEU A 53 3.14 0.11 -13.57
CA LEU A 53 2.10 -0.14 -14.57
C LEU A 53 2.70 -0.66 -15.87
N ASP A 54 3.79 -0.06 -16.29
CA ASP A 54 4.54 -0.40 -17.50
C ASP A 54 5.92 -0.96 -17.14
N PHE A 55 6.23 -2.14 -17.66
CA PHE A 55 7.53 -2.80 -17.45
C PHE A 55 7.84 -3.79 -18.58
N ASN A 56 8.94 -3.57 -19.30
CA ASN A 56 9.44 -4.44 -20.39
C ASN A 56 8.40 -4.72 -21.48
N ASN A 57 7.58 -3.74 -21.84
CA ASN A 57 6.51 -3.85 -22.86
C ASN A 57 5.57 -5.04 -22.63
N ARG A 58 5.38 -5.46 -21.39
CA ARG A 58 4.47 -6.56 -21.04
C ARG A 58 3.01 -6.07 -21.11
N HIS A 59 2.32 -6.42 -22.16
CA HIS A 59 0.87 -6.27 -22.23
C HIS A 59 0.18 -7.43 -21.48
N ARG A 60 -0.80 -7.12 -20.66
CA ARG A 60 -1.56 -8.13 -19.89
C ARG A 60 -3.03 -7.80 -19.94
N ASP A 61 -3.82 -8.83 -20.16
CA ASP A 61 -5.26 -8.73 -19.89
C ASP A 61 -5.46 -8.66 -18.39
N VAL A 62 -6.02 -7.52 -17.93
CA VAL A 62 -6.34 -7.34 -16.50
C VAL A 62 -7.39 -8.37 -16.09
N TRP A 63 -7.07 -9.15 -15.06
CA TRP A 63 -7.86 -10.29 -14.61
C TRP A 63 -8.03 -11.37 -15.69
N GLY A 64 -6.96 -11.65 -16.38
CA GLY A 64 -6.84 -12.79 -17.31
C GLY A 64 -6.52 -14.10 -16.58
N ASN A 65 -5.67 -14.94 -17.17
CA ASN A 65 -5.37 -16.27 -16.66
C ASN A 65 -4.26 -16.33 -15.57
N SER A 66 -3.71 -15.17 -15.17
CA SER A 66 -2.62 -15.11 -14.21
C SER A 66 -3.08 -14.65 -12.81
N TYR A 67 -2.30 -13.86 -12.13
CA TYR A 67 -2.68 -13.27 -10.84
C TYR A 67 -3.74 -12.16 -11.02
N THR A 68 -4.39 -11.77 -9.92
CA THR A 68 -5.32 -10.64 -9.90
C THR A 68 -4.53 -9.33 -9.81
N GLU A 69 -4.62 -8.50 -10.84
CA GLU A 69 -4.05 -7.16 -10.84
C GLU A 69 -4.88 -6.24 -9.96
N LEU A 70 -4.19 -5.61 -9.00
CA LEU A 70 -4.73 -4.61 -8.08
C LEU A 70 -4.07 -3.26 -8.40
N PHE A 71 -4.79 -2.16 -8.19
CA PHE A 71 -4.29 -0.82 -8.51
C PHE A 71 -4.37 0.08 -7.29
N PHE A 72 -3.35 0.92 -7.14
CA PHE A 72 -3.18 1.86 -6.02
C PHE A 72 -3.08 3.28 -6.56
N LEU A 73 -3.65 4.24 -5.84
CA LEU A 73 -3.45 5.66 -6.14
C LEU A 73 -1.95 5.94 -6.32
N ASP A 74 -1.16 5.54 -5.31
CA ASP A 74 0.28 5.73 -5.26
C ASP A 74 0.97 4.66 -4.38
N GLU A 75 2.26 4.84 -4.12
CA GLU A 75 2.99 3.93 -3.23
C GLU A 75 2.62 4.10 -1.76
N VAL A 76 2.24 5.31 -1.34
CA VAL A 76 1.80 5.58 0.03
C VAL A 76 0.57 4.72 0.35
N THR A 77 -0.41 4.68 -0.55
CA THR A 77 -1.59 3.81 -0.46
C THR A 77 -1.21 2.33 -0.44
N ALA A 78 -0.29 1.91 -1.34
CA ALA A 78 0.16 0.52 -1.39
C ALA A 78 0.86 0.08 -0.08
N LEU A 79 1.73 0.94 0.47
CA LEU A 79 2.42 0.71 1.74
C LEU A 79 1.42 0.65 2.91
N ALA A 80 0.45 1.56 2.96
CA ALA A 80 -0.60 1.55 3.97
C ALA A 80 -1.41 0.25 3.93
N ALA A 81 -1.76 -0.24 2.75
CA ALA A 81 -2.42 -1.53 2.56
C ALA A 81 -1.51 -2.74 2.88
N GLY A 82 -0.22 -2.52 3.14
CA GLY A 82 0.75 -3.54 3.54
C GLY A 82 1.49 -4.22 2.38
N HIS A 83 1.55 -3.60 1.20
CA HIS A 83 2.36 -4.06 0.07
C HIS A 83 3.77 -3.47 0.17
N ARG A 84 4.75 -4.13 -0.43
CA ARG A 84 6.12 -3.64 -0.57
C ARG A 84 6.54 -3.54 -2.03
N PRO A 85 7.60 -2.78 -2.37
CA PRO A 85 8.11 -2.72 -3.73
C PRO A 85 8.50 -4.09 -4.30
N CYS A 86 8.20 -4.29 -5.58
CA CYS A 86 8.54 -5.50 -6.33
C CYS A 86 10.05 -5.56 -6.63
N PHE A 87 10.70 -6.68 -6.35
CA PHE A 87 12.13 -6.88 -6.65
C PHE A 87 12.42 -7.03 -8.16
N GLU A 88 11.42 -7.28 -8.98
CA GLU A 88 11.59 -7.36 -10.43
C GLU A 88 11.51 -5.96 -11.07
N CYS A 89 10.31 -5.35 -11.08
CA CYS A 89 10.07 -4.11 -11.82
C CYS A 89 10.42 -2.82 -11.07
N ARG A 90 10.64 -2.90 -9.75
CA ARG A 90 11.02 -1.78 -8.86
C ARG A 90 12.25 -2.13 -8.03
N ARG A 91 13.25 -2.75 -8.67
CA ARG A 91 14.42 -3.31 -7.99
C ARG A 91 15.13 -2.32 -7.06
N LYS A 92 15.45 -1.10 -7.53
CA LYS A 92 16.13 -0.08 -6.72
C LYS A 92 15.34 0.26 -5.45
N GLN A 93 14.05 0.47 -5.57
CA GLN A 93 13.15 0.75 -4.45
C GLN A 93 13.05 -0.44 -3.50
N ALA A 94 12.92 -1.65 -4.03
CA ALA A 94 12.85 -2.87 -3.23
C ALA A 94 14.14 -3.15 -2.46
N GLU A 95 15.30 -2.90 -3.05
CA GLU A 95 16.61 -3.03 -2.39
C GLU A 95 16.79 -1.96 -1.30
N ARG A 96 16.41 -0.71 -1.58
CA ARG A 96 16.42 0.35 -0.57
C ARG A 96 15.47 0.04 0.58
N PHE A 97 14.24 -0.41 0.29
CA PHE A 97 13.28 -0.83 1.30
C PHE A 97 13.84 -1.96 2.18
N ALA A 98 14.43 -3.01 1.58
CA ALA A 98 15.01 -4.14 2.29
C ALA A 98 16.22 -3.74 3.17
N ALA A 99 17.06 -2.83 2.71
CA ALA A 99 18.19 -2.31 3.48
C ALA A 99 17.72 -1.54 4.73
N LEU A 100 16.74 -0.66 4.57
CA LEU A 100 16.15 0.10 5.68
C LEU A 100 15.36 -0.79 6.65
N PHE A 101 14.71 -1.83 6.14
CA PHE A 101 14.04 -2.85 6.93
C PHE A 101 15.03 -3.57 7.87
N SER A 102 16.21 -3.95 7.37
CA SER A 102 17.24 -4.72 8.09
C SER A 102 18.11 -3.90 9.05
N ARG A 103 17.95 -2.58 9.12
CA ARG A 103 18.80 -1.68 9.96
C ARG A 103 20.32 -1.85 9.69
N GLY A 104 20.72 -1.96 8.44
CA GLY A 104 22.12 -2.13 8.06
C GLY A 104 22.73 -3.51 8.35
N LYS A 105 21.97 -4.47 8.88
CA LYS A 105 22.33 -5.92 8.93
C LYS A 105 22.30 -6.51 7.53
N PRO A 106 22.75 -7.77 7.31
CA PRO A 106 22.56 -8.42 6.02
C PRO A 106 21.12 -8.23 5.52
N ARG A 107 20.98 -7.86 4.25
CA ARG A 107 19.68 -7.53 3.63
C ARG A 107 18.66 -8.65 3.86
N ALA A 108 17.49 -8.30 4.39
CA ALA A 108 16.42 -9.25 4.59
C ALA A 108 15.97 -9.87 3.26
N ARG A 109 15.78 -11.18 3.25
CA ARG A 109 15.18 -11.88 2.11
C ARG A 109 13.71 -11.49 1.98
N ALA A 110 13.18 -11.46 0.77
CA ALA A 110 11.79 -11.10 0.50
C ALA A 110 10.79 -11.88 1.36
N ALA A 111 10.96 -13.19 1.47
CA ALA A 111 10.07 -14.05 2.27
C ALA A 111 10.04 -13.69 3.76
N ALA A 112 11.19 -13.30 4.35
CA ALA A 112 11.24 -12.85 5.74
C ALA A 112 10.49 -11.53 5.94
N MET A 113 10.66 -10.56 5.03
CA MET A 113 9.88 -9.32 5.04
C MET A 113 8.39 -9.58 4.90
N ASP A 114 8.01 -10.45 3.95
CA ASP A 114 6.61 -10.80 3.68
C ASP A 114 5.95 -11.47 4.89
N ALA A 115 6.67 -12.30 5.64
CA ALA A 115 6.17 -12.95 6.86
C ALA A 115 5.85 -11.91 7.95
N VAL A 116 6.76 -10.96 8.21
CA VAL A 116 6.56 -9.90 9.20
C VAL A 116 5.43 -8.96 8.78
N LEU A 117 5.46 -8.45 7.54
CA LEU A 117 4.41 -7.57 7.04
C LEU A 117 3.04 -8.24 7.04
N HIS A 118 2.97 -9.56 6.82
CA HIS A 118 1.71 -10.29 6.87
C HIS A 118 1.12 -10.32 8.28
N ALA A 119 1.94 -10.52 9.30
CA ALA A 119 1.51 -10.48 10.69
C ALA A 119 1.09 -9.07 11.15
N GLU A 120 1.74 -8.02 10.60
CA GLU A 120 1.46 -6.64 10.99
C GLU A 120 0.25 -6.02 10.28
N ARG A 121 -0.08 -6.44 9.05
CA ARG A 121 -1.17 -5.84 8.25
C ARG A 121 -2.54 -6.45 8.48
N LEU A 122 -2.62 -7.65 9.09
CA LEU A 122 -3.87 -8.39 9.27
C LEU A 122 -4.10 -8.77 10.73
N ASP A 123 -5.38 -8.77 11.11
CA ASP A 123 -5.93 -9.38 12.30
C ASP A 123 -7.03 -10.35 11.85
N GLY A 124 -6.72 -11.64 11.79
CA GLY A 124 -7.55 -12.60 11.08
C GLY A 124 -7.67 -12.22 9.59
N LYS A 125 -8.89 -11.90 9.14
CA LYS A 125 -9.17 -11.43 7.78
C LYS A 125 -9.29 -9.90 7.67
N ALA A 126 -9.35 -9.20 8.80
CA ALA A 126 -9.50 -7.76 8.86
C ALA A 126 -8.15 -7.03 8.77
N LYS A 127 -8.20 -5.75 8.45
CA LYS A 127 -7.05 -4.86 8.54
C LYS A 127 -6.66 -4.70 10.02
N ARG A 128 -5.38 -4.93 10.33
CA ARG A 128 -4.84 -4.60 11.66
C ARG A 128 -4.55 -3.11 11.74
N MET A 129 -5.14 -2.46 12.73
CA MET A 129 -4.90 -1.06 13.04
C MET A 129 -3.87 -0.94 14.15
N HIS A 130 -3.07 0.13 14.12
CA HIS A 130 -1.99 0.37 15.09
C HIS A 130 -2.15 1.74 15.72
N ARG A 131 -2.36 1.80 17.03
CA ARG A 131 -2.52 3.07 17.73
C ARG A 131 -1.17 3.74 17.97
N ARG A 132 -1.02 5.01 17.57
CA ARG A 132 0.22 5.80 17.67
C ARG A 132 -0.09 7.27 17.95
N LYS A 133 0.88 7.96 18.57
CA LYS A 133 0.85 9.43 18.64
C LYS A 133 1.09 9.98 17.23
N ILE A 134 0.24 10.89 16.79
CA ILE A 134 0.31 11.46 15.45
C ILE A 134 1.65 12.17 15.20
N ASP A 135 2.23 12.81 16.23
CA ASP A 135 3.50 13.53 16.15
C ASP A 135 4.68 12.62 15.79
N SER A 136 4.61 11.32 16.12
CA SER A 136 5.68 10.35 15.85
C SER A 136 5.62 9.72 14.45
N LEU A 137 4.60 10.07 13.64
CA LEU A 137 4.41 9.44 12.34
C LEU A 137 5.30 10.08 11.28
N PRO A 138 6.00 9.29 10.46
CA PRO A 138 6.76 9.81 9.32
C PRO A 138 5.82 10.18 8.15
N ASP A 139 6.37 10.95 7.21
CA ASP A 139 5.74 11.20 5.92
C ASP A 139 5.46 9.87 5.20
N GLY A 140 4.28 9.75 4.58
CA GLY A 140 3.81 8.51 3.97
C GLY A 140 3.11 7.54 4.93
N ALA A 141 3.02 7.83 6.22
CA ALA A 141 2.11 7.13 7.12
C ALA A 141 0.67 7.47 6.75
N MET A 142 -0.23 6.49 6.79
CA MET A 142 -1.67 6.72 6.60
C MET A 142 -2.45 6.37 7.85
N ILE A 143 -3.42 7.20 8.17
CA ILE A 143 -4.22 7.17 9.41
C ILE A 143 -5.71 7.25 9.12
N ALA A 144 -6.52 6.71 10.03
CA ALA A 144 -7.93 7.04 10.16
C ALA A 144 -8.06 8.29 11.04
N PHE A 145 -8.76 9.31 10.55
CA PHE A 145 -8.99 10.53 11.29
C PHE A 145 -10.33 11.16 10.86
N ASP A 146 -11.19 11.49 11.82
CA ASP A 146 -12.52 12.08 11.60
C ASP A 146 -13.37 11.32 10.54
N GLY A 147 -13.27 9.98 10.49
CA GLY A 147 -14.05 9.14 9.58
C GLY A 147 -13.42 8.90 8.20
N ASP A 148 -12.36 9.63 7.85
CA ASP A 148 -11.67 9.54 6.57
C ASP A 148 -10.26 8.93 6.69
N ALA A 149 -9.66 8.56 5.56
CA ALA A 149 -8.27 8.17 5.45
C ALA A 149 -7.40 9.37 5.08
N PHE A 150 -6.32 9.60 5.82
CA PHE A 150 -5.37 10.67 5.55
C PHE A 150 -3.94 10.15 5.46
N ALA A 151 -3.16 10.73 4.53
CA ALA A 151 -1.71 10.57 4.48
C ALA A 151 -1.02 11.71 5.23
N VAL A 152 0.00 11.39 6.01
CA VAL A 152 0.87 12.37 6.68
C VAL A 152 1.89 12.89 5.69
N ARG A 153 1.99 14.24 5.53
CA ARG A 153 3.02 14.90 4.73
C ARG A 153 3.48 16.20 5.40
N GLY A 154 4.62 16.16 6.05
CA GLY A 154 5.13 17.25 6.88
C GLY A 154 4.17 17.61 8.02
N ASN A 155 3.73 18.85 8.04
CA ASN A 155 2.78 19.37 9.01
C ASN A 155 1.31 19.31 8.53
N ARG A 156 1.05 18.59 7.45
CA ARG A 156 -0.28 18.44 6.84
C ARG A 156 -0.78 17.00 6.91
N LEU A 157 -2.10 16.85 6.90
CA LEU A 157 -2.83 15.63 6.61
C LEU A 157 -3.52 15.80 5.26
N LEU A 158 -3.27 14.90 4.34
CA LEU A 158 -3.85 14.90 2.99
C LEU A 158 -4.96 13.85 2.94
N ARG A 159 -6.21 14.27 2.70
CA ARG A 159 -7.35 13.34 2.62
C ARG A 159 -7.22 12.49 1.36
N TRP A 160 -7.26 11.19 1.55
CA TRP A 160 -7.18 10.22 0.47
C TRP A 160 -8.55 10.01 -0.17
N THR A 161 -8.57 9.99 -1.50
CA THR A 161 -9.68 9.46 -2.31
C THR A 161 -9.13 8.46 -3.33
N PRO A 162 -9.97 7.68 -4.01
CA PRO A 162 -9.50 6.75 -5.05
C PRO A 162 -8.70 7.40 -6.18
N SER A 163 -8.92 8.69 -6.44
CA SER A 163 -8.39 9.42 -7.60
C SER A 163 -7.25 10.37 -7.26
N ILE A 164 -7.33 11.04 -6.11
CA ILE A 164 -6.43 12.15 -5.71
C ILE A 164 -6.38 12.29 -4.19
N TYR A 165 -5.44 13.08 -3.71
CA TYR A 165 -5.56 13.75 -2.41
C TYR A 165 -6.33 15.05 -2.64
N ASP A 166 -7.57 15.14 -2.16
CA ASP A 166 -8.49 16.22 -2.54
C ASP A 166 -8.57 17.35 -1.51
N HIS A 167 -8.05 17.14 -0.32
CA HIS A 167 -8.09 18.12 0.75
C HIS A 167 -6.87 18.02 1.65
N ALA A 168 -6.31 19.16 2.03
CA ALA A 168 -5.21 19.27 2.98
C ALA A 168 -5.65 20.03 4.24
N ARG A 169 -5.29 19.52 5.41
CA ARG A 169 -5.53 20.18 6.70
C ARG A 169 -4.28 20.16 7.57
N PRO A 170 -4.13 21.07 8.53
CA PRO A 170 -3.03 21.04 9.48
C PRO A 170 -3.02 19.72 10.26
N ARG A 171 -1.83 19.17 10.47
CA ARG A 171 -1.62 18.00 11.31
C ARG A 171 -1.79 18.39 12.78
N PRO A 172 -2.78 17.84 13.50
CA PRO A 172 -2.98 18.14 14.91
C PRO A 172 -1.82 17.59 15.74
N ARG A 173 -1.56 18.17 16.91
CA ARG A 173 -0.52 17.73 17.84
C ARG A 173 -1.11 16.95 19.01
N GLY A 174 -0.30 16.06 19.62
CA GLY A 174 -0.61 15.37 20.86
C GLY A 174 -1.69 14.31 20.77
N LYS A 175 -2.33 14.09 19.61
CA LYS A 175 -3.44 13.14 19.47
C LYS A 175 -2.95 11.71 19.24
N GLN A 176 -3.71 10.75 19.77
CA GLN A 176 -3.61 9.34 19.43
C GLN A 176 -4.51 9.07 18.22
N VAL A 177 -3.98 8.37 17.23
CA VAL A 177 -4.70 8.02 16.00
C VAL A 177 -4.54 6.55 15.65
N ASP A 178 -5.48 6.02 14.89
CA ASP A 178 -5.42 4.69 14.34
C ASP A 178 -4.68 4.73 12.99
N VAL A 179 -3.63 3.92 12.87
CA VAL A 179 -2.70 3.93 11.75
C VAL A 179 -2.90 2.68 10.89
N PHE A 180 -3.07 2.86 9.59
CA PHE A 180 -3.17 1.76 8.61
C PHE A 180 -1.81 1.17 8.26
N THR A 181 -0.80 2.04 8.19
CA THR A 181 0.55 1.65 7.77
C THR A 181 1.18 0.71 8.80
N PRO A 182 1.61 -0.50 8.39
CA PRO A 182 2.24 -1.46 9.29
C PRO A 182 3.46 -0.90 10.03
N PRO A 183 3.73 -1.29 11.28
CA PRO A 183 4.83 -0.78 12.11
C PRO A 183 6.20 -0.83 11.45
N LEU A 184 6.55 -1.92 10.77
CA LEU A 184 7.84 -1.99 10.08
C LEU A 184 7.92 -1.09 8.85
N ILE A 185 6.80 -0.86 8.17
CA ILE A 185 6.76 0.14 7.09
C ILE A 185 6.94 1.55 7.67
N LEU A 186 6.28 1.88 8.79
CA LEU A 186 6.53 3.15 9.49
C LEU A 186 8.01 3.32 9.83
N ALA A 187 8.64 2.27 10.35
CA ALA A 187 10.07 2.30 10.66
C ALA A 187 10.96 2.48 9.41
N VAL A 188 10.60 1.89 8.28
CA VAL A 188 11.29 2.06 7.00
C VAL A 188 11.15 3.49 6.48
N LEU A 189 9.95 4.08 6.57
CA LEU A 189 9.68 5.48 6.22
C LEU A 189 10.50 6.43 7.12
N SER A 190 10.47 6.23 8.44
CA SER A 190 11.24 7.04 9.41
C SER A 190 12.75 6.96 9.19
N ARG A 191 13.26 5.89 8.55
CA ARG A 191 14.68 5.73 8.18
C ARG A 191 15.02 6.32 6.80
N GLY A 192 14.09 7.09 6.20
CA GLY A 192 14.34 7.82 4.96
C GLY A 192 14.01 7.06 3.68
N TYR A 193 13.08 6.12 3.72
CA TYR A 193 12.45 5.63 2.51
C TYR A 193 11.52 6.69 1.94
N GLN A 194 11.71 7.02 0.66
CA GLN A 194 10.90 8.01 -0.06
C GLN A 194 9.91 7.26 -0.95
N PRO A 195 8.62 7.19 -0.58
CA PRO A 195 7.62 6.56 -1.43
C PRO A 195 7.26 7.44 -2.63
N LEU A 196 6.78 6.82 -3.71
CA LEU A 196 6.18 7.54 -4.83
C LEU A 196 4.81 8.08 -4.40
N TRP A 197 4.66 9.39 -4.47
CA TRP A 197 3.41 10.09 -4.21
C TRP A 197 2.63 10.38 -5.49
N HIS A 198 1.31 10.46 -5.38
CA HIS A 198 0.47 11.00 -6.42
C HIS A 198 0.72 12.52 -6.55
N PRO A 199 0.75 13.12 -7.78
CA PRO A 199 1.01 14.55 -7.98
C PRO A 199 0.11 15.47 -7.16
N SER A 200 -1.15 15.09 -6.92
CA SER A 200 -2.09 15.87 -6.08
C SER A 200 -1.69 16.00 -4.61
N SER A 201 -0.59 15.40 -4.18
CA SER A 201 -0.09 15.53 -2.81
C SER A 201 0.72 16.81 -2.56
N GLU A 202 0.99 17.62 -3.59
CA GLU A 202 1.76 18.87 -3.53
C GLU A 202 1.00 20.05 -2.90
#